data_910aff33fb933986b0d47c612cbd9dfc
#
_entry.id   910aff33fb933986b0d47c612cbd9dfc
#
_cell.length_a   1.000
_cell.length_b   1.000
_cell.length_c   1.000
_cell.angle_alpha   90.00
_cell.angle_beta   90.00
_cell.angle_gamma   90.00
#
_symmetry.space_group_name_H-M   'P 1'
#
loop_
_entity.id
_entity.type
_entity.pdbx_description
1 polymer ?
#
loop_
_entity_poly.entity_id
_entity_poly.type
_entity_poly.pdbx_seq_one_letter_code
_entity_poly.pdbx_strand_id
1 'polypeptide(L)'
;MHCYGCEKKCRFNTLERGPSHDCHGLEYAIWPDNNTFLVEGIRHHFGEVSDKYVSQPVVIIDFSHKNINYFLSDNWLDQFKNMRLILVTDKKMTAIAHYWFYNDTLETTISSVIFYDDTAEEVAAKLKKTFLAKTIKPTGNRPKLSQNEYNLFSFLFNGWSPKKIAYRNGTSVKNTYAMKNRIERKLGVSITRLAS
;
A
#
# COMPACT_ATOMS: atom_id res chain seq x y z
N MET A 1 -12.69 3.91 6.49
CA MET A 1 -11.48 4.56 7.07
C MET A 1 -11.82 4.94 8.49
N HIS A 2 -10.98 4.61 9.45
CA HIS A 2 -11.16 4.97 10.85
C HIS A 2 -10.11 6.00 11.25
N CYS A 3 -10.58 7.17 11.74
CA CYS A 3 -9.70 8.23 12.20
C CYS A 3 -9.49 8.08 13.71
N TYR A 4 -8.25 8.05 14.15
CA TYR A 4 -7.87 7.98 15.55
C TYR A 4 -7.53 9.37 16.05
N GLY A 5 -8.00 9.72 17.26
CA GLY A 5 -7.86 11.05 17.84
C GLY A 5 -8.97 12.03 17.49
N CYS A 6 -9.99 11.63 16.73
CA CYS A 6 -11.12 12.50 16.41
C CYS A 6 -12.38 12.04 17.15
N GLU A 7 -12.93 12.88 18.03
CA GLU A 7 -14.20 12.62 18.73
C GLU A 7 -15.43 12.78 17.80
N LYS A 8 -15.26 13.40 16.64
CA LYS A 8 -16.32 13.54 15.65
C LYS A 8 -16.42 12.26 14.84
N LYS A 9 -17.62 11.69 14.71
CA LYS A 9 -17.90 10.62 13.74
C LYS A 9 -17.76 11.19 12.33
N CYS A 10 -16.51 11.31 11.86
CA CYS A 10 -16.25 11.60 10.45
C CYS A 10 -16.75 10.41 9.65
N ARG A 11 -17.87 10.57 8.98
CA ARG A 11 -18.21 9.73 7.84
C ARG A 11 -17.26 10.16 6.72
N PHE A 12 -16.13 9.49 6.58
CA PHE A 12 -15.49 9.37 5.29
C PHE A 12 -16.46 8.56 4.42
N ASN A 13 -17.48 9.22 3.94
CA ASN A 13 -18.26 8.70 2.86
C ASN A 13 -17.38 8.81 1.62
N THR A 14 -16.81 7.64 1.25
CA THR A 14 -16.70 7.19 -0.13
C THR A 14 -16.49 8.29 -1.17
N LEU A 15 -15.31 8.29 -1.76
CA LEU A 15 -15.02 8.73 -3.13
C LEU A 15 -15.03 10.23 -3.49
N GLU A 16 -15.64 11.14 -2.76
CA GLU A 16 -15.82 12.50 -3.27
C GLU A 16 -15.21 13.65 -2.44
N ARG A 17 -14.74 13.40 -1.23
CA ARG A 17 -14.15 14.49 -0.41
C ARG A 17 -12.93 13.99 0.35
N GLY A 18 -11.77 14.56 0.02
CA GLY A 18 -10.61 14.54 0.90
C GLY A 18 -10.97 15.04 2.32
N PRO A 19 -10.04 14.94 3.30
CA PRO A 19 -10.29 15.42 4.66
C PRO A 19 -10.83 16.86 4.59
N SER A 20 -11.98 17.09 5.22
CA SER A 20 -12.54 18.43 5.30
C SER A 20 -11.54 19.32 6.03
N HIS A 21 -11.47 20.61 5.64
CA HIS A 21 -10.64 21.62 6.32
C HIS A 21 -10.90 21.74 7.84
N ASP A 22 -11.97 21.11 8.34
CA ASP A 22 -12.35 21.10 9.75
C ASP A 22 -11.75 19.95 10.57
N CYS A 23 -10.90 19.11 9.97
CA CYS A 23 -10.21 18.04 10.68
C CYS A 23 -8.95 18.57 11.39
N HIS A 24 -9.13 19.52 12.28
CA HIS A 24 -8.08 19.96 13.20
C HIS A 24 -7.88 18.87 14.27
N GLY A 25 -6.75 18.17 14.24
CA GLY A 25 -6.36 17.15 15.22
C GLY A 25 -6.33 15.72 14.72
N LEU A 26 -6.38 15.49 13.40
CA LEU A 26 -6.16 14.16 12.82
C LEU A 26 -4.68 13.80 12.89
N GLU A 27 -4.34 12.88 13.79
CA GLU A 27 -2.99 12.33 13.85
C GLU A 27 -2.76 11.32 12.74
N TYR A 28 -3.67 10.38 12.57
CA TYR A 28 -3.61 9.37 11.50
C TYR A 28 -4.95 8.67 11.27
N ALA A 29 -5.06 8.01 10.11
CA ALA A 29 -6.16 7.10 9.80
C ALA A 29 -5.62 5.74 9.34
N ILE A 30 -6.41 4.69 9.47
CA ILE A 30 -6.11 3.35 8.93
C ILE A 30 -7.12 3.00 7.85
N TRP A 31 -6.64 2.47 6.72
CA TRP A 31 -7.48 2.05 5.62
C TRP A 31 -6.92 0.81 4.90
N PRO A 32 -7.77 -0.17 4.54
CA PRO A 32 -9.11 -0.40 5.11
C PRO A 32 -9.02 -0.70 6.62
N ASP A 33 -10.10 -0.47 7.36
CA ASP A 33 -10.15 -0.60 8.83
C ASP A 33 -10.74 -1.95 9.31
N ASN A 34 -10.69 -2.95 8.46
CA ASN A 34 -11.21 -4.29 8.72
C ASN A 34 -10.24 -5.22 9.47
N ASN A 35 -9.01 -4.77 9.73
CA ASN A 35 -7.97 -5.53 10.41
C ASN A 35 -7.76 -5.04 11.85
N THR A 36 -8.51 -5.59 12.80
CA THR A 36 -8.47 -5.21 14.22
C THR A 36 -7.07 -5.36 14.82
N PHE A 37 -6.32 -6.41 14.44
CA PHE A 37 -4.95 -6.61 14.94
C PHE A 37 -3.99 -5.53 14.49
N LEU A 38 -4.08 -5.10 13.23
CA LEU A 38 -3.28 -3.98 12.73
C LEU A 38 -3.64 -2.69 13.48
N VAL A 39 -4.93 -2.44 13.65
CA VAL A 39 -5.45 -1.28 14.37
C VAL A 39 -4.88 -1.20 15.78
N GLU A 40 -4.98 -2.28 16.55
CA GLU A 40 -4.47 -2.31 17.93
C GLU A 40 -2.94 -2.27 18.00
N GLY A 41 -2.24 -2.94 17.07
CA GLY A 41 -0.79 -2.88 16.98
C GLY A 41 -0.27 -1.47 16.71
N ILE A 42 -0.89 -0.77 15.78
CA ILE A 42 -0.54 0.63 15.47
C ILE A 42 -0.84 1.53 16.67
N ARG A 43 -2.02 1.38 17.30
CA ARG A 43 -2.40 2.15 18.48
C ARG A 43 -1.39 2.00 19.63
N HIS A 44 -0.89 0.80 19.86
CA HIS A 44 0.13 0.54 20.87
C HIS A 44 1.43 1.31 20.61
N HIS A 45 1.87 1.35 19.35
CA HIS A 45 3.08 2.09 18.97
C HIS A 45 2.91 3.61 18.95
N PHE A 46 1.67 4.11 18.81
CA PHE A 46 1.38 5.55 18.74
C PHE A 46 1.18 6.21 20.10
N GLY A 47 0.93 5.46 21.17
CA GLY A 47 0.73 6.01 22.52
C GLY A 47 1.90 6.86 23.04
N GLU A 48 3.04 6.85 22.34
CA GLU A 48 4.24 7.61 22.68
C GLU A 48 4.55 8.77 21.71
N VAL A 49 3.80 8.91 20.60
CA VAL A 49 4.04 9.96 19.59
C VAL A 49 3.12 11.12 19.87
N SER A 50 3.61 12.10 20.66
CA SER A 50 2.82 13.28 21.04
C SER A 50 2.64 14.29 19.91
N ASP A 51 1.50 14.84 19.86
CA ASP A 51 0.71 15.90 19.22
C ASP A 51 1.38 17.03 18.44
N LYS A 52 2.65 17.10 18.21
CA LYS A 52 3.27 18.39 17.85
C LYS A 52 3.73 18.59 16.40
N TYR A 53 3.66 17.60 15.50
CA TYR A 53 4.44 17.74 14.27
C TYR A 53 3.80 17.25 12.95
N VAL A 54 2.50 17.12 12.87
CA VAL A 54 1.87 16.63 11.62
C VAL A 54 1.52 17.78 10.69
N SER A 55 2.34 18.03 9.68
CA SER A 55 2.05 19.04 8.65
C SER A 55 1.07 18.54 7.58
N GLN A 56 0.90 17.23 7.45
CA GLN A 56 0.00 16.58 6.48
C GLN A 56 -0.63 15.34 7.13
N PRO A 57 -1.92 15.05 6.84
CA PRO A 57 -2.57 13.84 7.33
C PRO A 57 -1.80 12.58 6.94
N VAL A 58 -1.65 11.64 7.87
CA VAL A 58 -1.01 10.35 7.63
C VAL A 58 -2.07 9.28 7.52
N VAL A 59 -2.01 8.45 6.47
CA VAL A 59 -2.87 7.28 6.32
C VAL A 59 -2.01 6.02 6.30
N ILE A 60 -2.34 5.11 7.19
CA ILE A 60 -1.73 3.79 7.28
C ILE A 60 -2.59 2.84 6.46
N ILE A 61 -2.00 2.27 5.42
CA ILE A 61 -2.67 1.39 4.48
C ILE A 61 -2.40 -0.06 4.87
N ASP A 62 -3.46 -0.83 5.19
CA ASP A 62 -3.35 -2.29 5.29
C ASP A 62 -3.15 -2.88 3.88
N PHE A 63 -1.90 -2.82 3.42
CA PHE A 63 -1.48 -3.30 2.11
C PHE A 63 -1.20 -4.80 2.13
N SER A 64 -2.12 -5.57 2.73
CA SER A 64 -2.06 -7.04 2.79
C SER A 64 -2.77 -7.69 1.60
N HIS A 65 -2.44 -8.97 1.34
CA HIS A 65 -3.07 -9.72 0.24
C HIS A 65 -4.59 -9.87 0.40
N LYS A 66 -5.12 -9.81 1.60
CA LYS A 66 -6.58 -9.83 1.86
C LYS A 66 -7.30 -8.63 1.25
N ASN A 67 -6.59 -7.53 1.13
CA ASN A 67 -7.11 -6.26 0.62
C ASN A 67 -6.68 -5.97 -0.82
N ILE A 68 -6.05 -6.92 -1.50
CA ILE A 68 -5.42 -6.73 -2.81
C ILE A 68 -6.35 -6.11 -3.87
N ASN A 69 -7.65 -6.44 -3.82
CA ASN A 69 -8.64 -5.91 -4.76
C ASN A 69 -8.74 -4.38 -4.75
N TYR A 70 -8.41 -3.72 -3.63
CA TYR A 70 -8.39 -2.26 -3.54
C TYR A 70 -7.21 -1.63 -4.27
N PHE A 71 -6.14 -2.40 -4.53
CA PHE A 71 -4.86 -1.89 -5.03
C PHE A 71 -4.57 -2.26 -6.49
N LEU A 72 -5.52 -2.89 -7.18
CA LEU A 72 -5.36 -3.32 -8.58
C LEU A 72 -5.65 -2.21 -9.59
N SER A 73 -6.41 -1.22 -9.20
CA SER A 73 -6.74 -0.07 -10.03
C SER A 73 -5.57 0.93 -9.98
N ASP A 74 -5.17 1.45 -11.14
CA ASP A 74 -4.06 2.40 -11.23
C ASP A 74 -4.35 3.72 -10.51
N ASN A 75 -5.62 4.00 -10.21
CA ASN A 75 -6.08 5.22 -9.56
C ASN A 75 -6.44 5.04 -8.08
N TRP A 76 -6.09 3.92 -7.43
CA TRP A 76 -6.42 3.71 -6.01
C TRP A 76 -5.79 4.78 -5.09
N LEU A 77 -4.68 5.38 -5.52
CA LEU A 77 -4.02 6.47 -4.79
C LEU A 77 -4.78 7.79 -4.85
N ASP A 78 -5.64 8.01 -5.85
CA ASP A 78 -6.33 9.29 -6.06
C ASP A 78 -7.18 9.73 -4.88
N GLN A 79 -7.70 8.78 -4.11
CA GLN A 79 -8.48 9.06 -2.90
C GLN A 79 -7.65 9.61 -1.73
N PHE A 80 -6.32 9.58 -1.83
CA PHE A 80 -5.41 10.01 -0.77
C PHE A 80 -4.57 11.23 -1.15
N LYS A 81 -5.04 12.03 -2.12
CA LYS A 81 -4.34 13.26 -2.53
C LYS A 81 -4.04 14.15 -1.33
N ASN A 82 -2.85 14.71 -1.31
CA ASN A 82 -2.34 15.56 -0.22
C ASN A 82 -2.17 14.86 1.15
N MET A 83 -2.15 13.53 1.17
CA MET A 83 -1.89 12.74 2.38
C MET A 83 -0.55 12.02 2.29
N ARG A 84 0.03 11.71 3.43
CA ARG A 84 1.19 10.83 3.52
C ARG A 84 0.75 9.41 3.77
N LEU A 85 1.27 8.47 3.00
CA LEU A 85 0.91 7.07 3.12
C LEU A 85 2.03 6.24 3.73
N ILE A 86 1.65 5.33 4.61
CA ILE A 86 2.49 4.25 5.11
C ILE A 86 1.85 2.94 4.65
N LEU A 87 2.53 2.17 3.82
CA LEU A 87 2.05 0.84 3.43
C LEU A 87 2.51 -0.18 4.47
N VAL A 88 1.56 -0.90 5.09
CA VAL A 88 1.87 -2.05 5.95
C VAL A 88 1.60 -3.31 5.14
N THR A 89 2.64 -4.06 4.82
CA THR A 89 2.55 -5.16 3.86
C THR A 89 2.90 -6.51 4.48
N ASP A 90 2.20 -7.54 4.02
CA ASP A 90 2.60 -8.92 4.27
C ASP A 90 3.65 -9.40 3.25
N LYS A 91 4.16 -10.62 3.45
CA LYS A 91 5.19 -11.23 2.59
C LYS A 91 4.80 -11.28 1.12
N LYS A 92 3.53 -11.60 0.83
CA LYS A 92 3.03 -11.79 -0.54
C LYS A 92 2.91 -10.47 -1.31
N MET A 93 2.66 -9.37 -0.59
CA MET A 93 2.47 -8.04 -1.18
C MET A 93 3.76 -7.21 -1.28
N THR A 94 4.85 -7.68 -0.70
CA THR A 94 6.15 -6.96 -0.65
C THR A 94 6.60 -6.42 -2.02
N ALA A 95 6.55 -7.26 -3.06
CA ALA A 95 7.01 -6.86 -4.40
C ALA A 95 6.09 -5.82 -5.06
N ILE A 96 4.80 -5.84 -4.74
CA ILE A 96 3.79 -4.90 -5.22
C ILE A 96 3.91 -3.58 -4.44
N ALA A 97 4.10 -3.64 -3.12
CA ALA A 97 4.33 -2.45 -2.30
C ALA A 97 5.58 -1.67 -2.75
N HIS A 98 6.66 -2.39 -3.07
CA HIS A 98 7.86 -1.79 -3.66
C HIS A 98 7.59 -1.15 -5.02
N TYR A 99 6.80 -1.80 -5.89
CA TYR A 99 6.41 -1.22 -7.16
C TYR A 99 5.73 0.14 -6.93
N TRP A 100 4.72 0.21 -6.08
CA TRP A 100 3.98 1.43 -5.81
C TRP A 100 4.85 2.52 -5.17
N PHE A 101 5.71 2.16 -4.22
CA PHE A 101 6.63 3.12 -3.57
C PHE A 101 7.54 3.85 -4.57
N TYR A 102 8.00 3.16 -5.62
CA TYR A 102 8.92 3.75 -6.60
C TYR A 102 8.22 4.33 -7.84
N ASN A 103 6.94 4.07 -8.02
CA ASN A 103 6.17 4.55 -9.18
C ASN A 103 5.02 5.48 -8.78
N ASP A 104 4.99 5.92 -7.52
CA ASP A 104 4.09 6.98 -7.07
C ASP A 104 4.50 8.29 -7.74
N THR A 105 3.71 8.71 -8.73
CA THR A 105 3.91 9.93 -9.53
C THR A 105 2.90 11.00 -9.20
N LEU A 106 1.98 10.71 -8.28
CA LEU A 106 0.89 11.59 -7.89
C LEU A 106 1.31 12.54 -6.76
N GLU A 107 0.48 13.52 -6.47
CA GLU A 107 0.58 14.39 -5.30
C GLU A 107 0.48 13.63 -3.96
N THR A 108 0.16 12.34 -4.03
CA THR A 108 0.18 11.39 -2.92
C THR A 108 1.59 10.91 -2.70
N THR A 109 2.10 11.03 -1.50
CA THR A 109 3.46 10.55 -1.20
C THR A 109 3.41 9.31 -0.34
N ILE A 110 3.74 8.15 -0.93
CA ILE A 110 4.05 6.95 -0.15
C ILE A 110 5.37 7.22 0.58
N SER A 111 5.29 7.49 1.87
CA SER A 111 6.41 7.94 2.68
C SER A 111 7.24 6.81 3.23
N SER A 112 6.65 5.66 3.48
CA SER A 112 7.36 4.47 3.94
C SER A 112 6.59 3.18 3.67
N VAL A 113 7.33 2.06 3.73
CA VAL A 113 6.76 0.71 3.70
C VAL A 113 7.21 -0.03 4.95
N ILE A 114 6.25 -0.53 5.72
CA ILE A 114 6.48 -1.43 6.86
C ILE A 114 6.30 -2.85 6.35
N PHE A 115 7.31 -3.67 6.54
CA PHE A 115 7.33 -5.05 6.07
C PHE A 115 7.02 -6.02 7.21
N TYR A 116 6.56 -7.21 6.86
CA TYR A 116 6.17 -8.28 7.77
C TYR A 116 7.30 -8.75 8.70
N ASP A 117 8.54 -8.50 8.34
CA ASP A 117 9.76 -8.90 9.04
C ASP A 117 10.54 -7.70 9.62
N ASP A 118 9.95 -6.51 9.63
CA ASP A 118 10.53 -5.36 10.34
C ASP A 118 10.45 -5.58 11.86
N THR A 119 11.49 -5.21 12.58
CA THR A 119 11.48 -5.23 14.06
C THR A 119 10.59 -4.13 14.62
N ALA A 120 10.22 -4.22 15.90
CA ALA A 120 9.43 -3.19 16.58
C ALA A 120 10.10 -1.81 16.51
N GLU A 121 11.43 -1.76 16.65
CA GLU A 121 12.23 -0.55 16.57
C GLU A 121 12.22 0.05 15.16
N GLU A 122 12.29 -0.79 14.12
CA GLU A 122 12.19 -0.35 12.73
C GLU A 122 10.80 0.20 12.41
N VAL A 123 9.74 -0.46 12.88
CA VAL A 123 8.36 0.02 12.76
C VAL A 123 8.21 1.38 13.43
N ALA A 124 8.62 1.51 14.70
CA ALA A 124 8.54 2.76 15.44
C ALA A 124 9.33 3.89 14.75
N ALA A 125 10.53 3.59 14.24
CA ALA A 125 11.35 4.56 13.53
C ALA A 125 10.71 5.01 12.21
N LYS A 126 10.09 4.09 11.46
CA LYS A 126 9.37 4.40 10.20
C LYS A 126 8.15 5.28 10.47
N LEU A 127 7.36 4.93 11.47
CA LEU A 127 6.21 5.72 11.90
C LEU A 127 6.66 7.14 12.29
N LYS A 128 7.56 7.28 13.25
CA LYS A 128 8.08 8.57 13.74
C LYS A 128 8.61 9.46 12.60
N LYS A 129 9.44 8.90 11.70
CA LYS A 129 10.01 9.68 10.58
C LYS A 129 8.93 10.14 9.60
N THR A 130 7.92 9.31 9.32
CA THR A 130 6.82 9.69 8.41
C THR A 130 6.01 10.85 9.00
N PHE A 131 5.73 10.82 10.31
CA PHE A 131 5.06 11.93 10.99
C PHE A 131 5.89 13.24 10.98
N LEU A 132 7.21 13.12 10.98
CA LEU A 132 8.14 14.26 10.78
C LEU A 132 8.29 14.65 9.30
N ALA A 133 7.34 14.30 8.45
CA ALA A 133 7.33 14.59 7.03
C ALA A 133 8.55 14.06 6.24
N LYS A 134 9.21 12.98 6.72
CA LYS A 134 10.35 12.35 6.04
C LYS A 134 9.90 11.13 5.25
N THR A 135 10.42 10.99 4.04
CA THR A 135 10.27 9.76 3.23
C THR A 135 11.40 8.80 3.55
N ILE A 136 11.07 7.52 3.77
CA ILE A 136 12.03 6.48 4.09
C ILE A 136 12.03 5.45 2.97
N LYS A 137 13.13 5.43 2.22
CA LYS A 137 13.29 4.43 1.17
C LYS A 137 13.42 3.04 1.80
N PRO A 138 12.71 2.04 1.24
CA PRO A 138 12.89 0.65 1.65
C PRO A 138 14.35 0.22 1.56
N THR A 139 14.86 -0.39 2.61
CA THR A 139 16.22 -0.92 2.68
C THR A 139 16.23 -2.43 2.40
N GLY A 140 17.39 -2.95 2.01
CA GLY A 140 17.58 -4.38 1.74
C GLY A 140 17.26 -4.79 0.30
N ASN A 141 17.64 -6.03 -0.05
CA ASN A 141 17.43 -6.60 -1.38
C ASN A 141 16.07 -7.30 -1.49
N ARG A 142 14.99 -6.56 -1.24
CA ARG A 142 13.64 -7.10 -1.34
C ARG A 142 13.15 -7.09 -2.79
N PRO A 143 12.33 -8.08 -3.20
CA PRO A 143 11.81 -8.15 -4.57
C PRO A 143 10.95 -6.91 -4.90
N LYS A 144 11.04 -6.49 -6.16
CA LYS A 144 10.25 -5.39 -6.72
C LYS A 144 9.73 -5.79 -8.11
N LEU A 145 8.48 -5.47 -8.43
CA LEU A 145 7.96 -5.60 -9.78
C LEU A 145 8.42 -4.41 -10.63
N SER A 146 8.74 -4.67 -11.91
CA SER A 146 8.84 -3.60 -12.92
C SER A 146 7.43 -3.20 -13.40
N GLN A 147 7.32 -2.09 -14.11
CA GLN A 147 6.06 -1.64 -14.72
C GLN A 147 5.43 -2.73 -15.60
N ASN A 148 6.24 -3.36 -16.47
CA ASN A 148 5.73 -4.42 -17.34
C ASN A 148 5.28 -5.67 -16.56
N GLU A 149 5.97 -6.01 -15.48
CA GLU A 149 5.58 -7.11 -14.60
C GLU A 149 4.29 -6.77 -13.84
N TYR A 150 4.13 -5.54 -13.36
CA TYR A 150 2.91 -5.11 -12.69
C TYR A 150 1.71 -5.10 -13.66
N ASN A 151 1.87 -4.59 -14.86
CA ASN A 151 0.82 -4.62 -15.89
C ASN A 151 0.39 -6.06 -16.22
N LEU A 152 1.36 -6.97 -16.40
CA LEU A 152 1.05 -8.39 -16.63
C LEU A 152 0.35 -9.01 -15.41
N PHE A 153 0.84 -8.72 -14.20
CA PHE A 153 0.22 -9.19 -12.96
C PHE A 153 -1.24 -8.75 -12.88
N SER A 154 -1.54 -7.46 -13.12
CA SER A 154 -2.90 -6.91 -13.09
C SER A 154 -3.83 -7.65 -14.07
N PHE A 155 -3.40 -7.90 -15.31
CA PHE A 155 -4.21 -8.67 -16.27
C PHE A 155 -4.46 -10.11 -15.81
N LEU A 156 -3.43 -10.80 -15.32
CA LEU A 156 -3.54 -12.19 -14.85
C LEU A 156 -4.44 -12.30 -13.63
N PHE A 157 -4.32 -11.36 -12.70
CA PHE A 157 -5.16 -11.31 -11.50
C PHE A 157 -6.63 -11.08 -11.86
N ASN A 158 -6.90 -10.26 -12.87
CA ASN A 158 -8.25 -10.04 -13.42
C ASN A 158 -8.74 -11.18 -14.35
N GLY A 159 -8.11 -12.34 -14.31
CA GLY A 159 -8.55 -13.54 -14.99
C GLY A 159 -8.23 -13.61 -16.50
N TRP A 160 -7.38 -12.72 -17.01
CA TRP A 160 -6.97 -12.83 -18.41
C TRP A 160 -6.02 -14.00 -18.61
N SER A 161 -6.25 -14.79 -19.67
CA SER A 161 -5.34 -15.88 -20.02
C SER A 161 -4.01 -15.34 -20.59
N PRO A 162 -2.87 -16.02 -20.33
CA PRO A 162 -1.58 -15.63 -20.89
C PRO A 162 -1.59 -15.53 -22.43
N LYS A 163 -2.40 -16.34 -23.10
CA LYS A 163 -2.57 -16.30 -24.57
C LYS A 163 -3.23 -15.00 -25.02
N LYS A 164 -4.30 -14.55 -24.34
CA LYS A 164 -4.99 -13.30 -24.63
C LYS A 164 -4.07 -12.08 -24.40
N ILE A 165 -3.28 -12.11 -23.32
CA ILE A 165 -2.32 -11.05 -22.99
C ILE A 165 -1.20 -10.99 -24.02
N ALA A 166 -0.66 -12.14 -24.43
CA ALA A 166 0.38 -12.23 -25.45
C ALA A 166 -0.08 -11.59 -26.76
N TYR A 167 -1.29 -11.93 -27.21
CA TYR A 167 -1.89 -11.33 -28.41
C TYR A 167 -2.05 -9.81 -28.29
N ARG A 168 -2.62 -9.33 -27.17
CA ARG A 168 -2.80 -7.90 -26.95
C ARG A 168 -1.49 -7.11 -26.97
N ASN A 169 -0.43 -7.67 -26.38
CA ASN A 169 0.85 -6.99 -26.20
C ASN A 169 1.84 -7.25 -27.37
N GLY A 170 1.42 -7.94 -28.44
CA GLY A 170 2.30 -8.26 -29.57
C GLY A 170 3.52 -9.09 -29.18
N THR A 171 3.38 -9.96 -28.15
CA THR A 171 4.48 -10.79 -27.65
C THR A 171 4.16 -12.28 -27.78
N SER A 172 5.16 -13.14 -27.60
CA SER A 172 4.93 -14.59 -27.65
C SER A 172 4.29 -15.10 -26.34
N VAL A 173 3.47 -16.15 -26.47
CA VAL A 173 2.87 -16.84 -25.33
C VAL A 173 3.95 -17.39 -24.40
N LYS A 174 5.07 -17.88 -24.94
CA LYS A 174 6.23 -18.37 -24.18
C LYS A 174 6.82 -17.25 -23.29
N ASN A 175 7.01 -16.05 -23.84
CA ASN A 175 7.52 -14.91 -23.08
C ASN A 175 6.57 -14.47 -21.98
N THR A 176 5.26 -14.50 -22.24
CA THR A 176 4.22 -14.19 -21.25
C THR A 176 4.25 -15.17 -20.07
N TYR A 177 4.39 -16.47 -20.34
CA TYR A 177 4.57 -17.48 -19.27
C TYR A 177 5.88 -17.31 -18.51
N ALA A 178 6.99 -17.02 -19.21
CA ALA A 178 8.27 -16.75 -18.55
C ALA A 178 8.18 -15.55 -17.59
N MET A 179 7.50 -14.47 -18.00
CA MET A 179 7.27 -13.30 -17.16
C MET A 179 6.33 -13.62 -15.99
N LYS A 180 5.23 -14.38 -16.22
CA LYS A 180 4.34 -14.86 -15.15
C LYS A 180 5.14 -15.60 -14.08
N ASN A 181 5.97 -16.58 -14.46
CA ASN A 181 6.79 -17.34 -13.52
C ASN A 181 7.79 -16.47 -12.75
N ARG A 182 8.31 -15.39 -13.37
CA ARG A 182 9.18 -14.43 -12.71
C ARG A 182 8.41 -13.62 -11.67
N ILE A 183 7.20 -13.20 -11.98
CA ILE A 183 6.32 -12.49 -11.03
C ILE A 183 6.01 -13.40 -9.85
N GLU A 184 5.56 -14.63 -10.08
CA GLU A 184 5.22 -15.58 -9.01
C GLU A 184 6.42 -15.88 -8.09
N ARG A 185 7.64 -15.96 -8.63
CA ARG A 185 8.86 -16.05 -7.80
C ARG A 185 9.07 -14.81 -6.92
N LYS A 186 8.80 -13.61 -7.43
CA LYS A 186 8.92 -12.36 -6.65
C LYS A 186 7.85 -12.24 -5.58
N LEU A 187 6.64 -12.75 -5.83
CA LEU A 187 5.54 -12.78 -4.87
C LEU A 187 5.68 -13.91 -3.84
N GLY A 188 6.45 -14.95 -4.17
CA GLY A 188 6.56 -16.16 -3.35
C GLY A 188 5.29 -17.02 -3.35
N VAL A 189 4.35 -16.75 -4.24
CA VAL A 189 3.06 -17.45 -4.36
C VAL A 189 2.54 -17.36 -5.80
N SER A 190 1.72 -18.34 -6.22
CA SER A 190 1.05 -18.24 -7.52
C SER A 190 -0.01 -17.14 -7.51
N ILE A 191 -0.19 -16.48 -8.67
CA ILE A 191 -1.18 -15.40 -8.82
C ILE A 191 -2.59 -15.90 -8.52
N THR A 192 -2.93 -17.13 -8.92
CA THR A 192 -4.23 -17.76 -8.63
C THR A 192 -4.50 -17.91 -7.12
N ARG A 193 -3.47 -18.26 -6.33
CA ARG A 193 -3.61 -18.36 -4.86
C ARG A 193 -3.61 -17.00 -4.15
N LEU A 194 -3.17 -15.96 -4.84
CA LEU A 194 -3.26 -14.61 -4.31
C LEU A 194 -4.67 -14.05 -4.51
N ALA A 195 -5.39 -14.54 -5.54
CA ALA A 195 -6.74 -14.12 -5.89
C ALA A 195 -7.84 -14.93 -5.16
N SER A 196 -7.49 -16.05 -4.51
CA SER A 196 -8.40 -16.90 -3.73
C SER A 196 -8.40 -16.49 -2.25
#